data_8844a307f3a0b63d6915e4eb3a6b55e3
#
_entry.id   8844a307f3a0b63d6915e4eb3a6b55e3
#
_cell.length_a   1.000
_cell.length_b   1.000
_cell.length_c   1.000
_cell.angle_alpha   90.00
_cell.angle_beta   90.00
_cell.angle_gamma   90.00
#
_symmetry.space_group_name_H-M   'P 1'
#
loop_
_entity.id
_entity.type
_entity.pdbx_description
1 polymer ?
#
loop_
_entity_poly.entity_id
_entity_poly.type
_entity_poly.pdbx_seq_one_letter_code
_entity_poly.pdbx_strand_id
1 'polypeptide(L)'
;LWCWALSIFNLYDLFVLLFSFGLFYATTSLVMQSIYEVHLINKIGSPIVVFILVFAISDFKHYIWHYFMHKRPFWELHKYHHSATEFNLITTTRGHFLEKGFLTIIDVFVFLLLGIPPEYFIFIAFGREFYAFILHADLNWSLGWFGKYILISPKAHKIHHSNDENHFGKNLGTFFNWW
;
A
#
# COMPACT_ATOMS: atom_id res chain seq x y z
N LEU A 1 0.57 -2.85 -26.64
CA LEU A 1 0.46 -1.38 -26.66
C LEU A 1 -0.61 -0.88 -25.66
N TRP A 2 -1.84 -1.40 -25.70
CA TRP A 2 -2.92 -0.95 -24.81
C TRP A 2 -2.67 -1.28 -23.34
N CYS A 3 -2.14 -2.46 -23.02
CA CYS A 3 -1.76 -2.82 -21.64
C CYS A 3 -0.68 -1.86 -21.11
N TRP A 4 0.23 -1.43 -21.98
CA TRP A 4 1.30 -0.49 -21.62
C TRP A 4 0.76 0.92 -21.33
N ALA A 5 -0.17 1.40 -22.15
CA ALA A 5 -0.79 2.70 -21.94
C ALA A 5 -1.66 2.73 -20.66
N LEU A 6 -2.37 1.65 -20.37
CA LEU A 6 -3.16 1.52 -19.14
C LEU A 6 -2.26 1.40 -17.89
N SER A 7 -1.08 0.77 -18.03
CA SER A 7 -0.12 0.69 -16.93
C SER A 7 0.54 2.04 -16.64
N ILE A 8 0.82 2.87 -17.67
CA ILE A 8 1.40 4.21 -17.49
C ILE A 8 0.51 5.09 -16.61
N PHE A 9 -0.81 4.97 -16.73
CA PHE A 9 -1.75 5.74 -15.92
C PHE A 9 -2.18 5.03 -14.63
N ASN A 10 -1.60 3.86 -14.34
CA ASN A 10 -2.00 2.98 -13.23
C ASN A 10 -3.51 2.63 -13.21
N LEU A 11 -4.23 2.96 -14.27
CA LEU A 11 -5.68 2.74 -14.38
C LEU A 11 -6.01 1.24 -14.40
N TYR A 12 -5.17 0.44 -15.06
CA TYR A 12 -5.34 -1.00 -15.07
C TYR A 12 -5.14 -1.57 -13.65
N ASP A 13 -4.09 -1.17 -12.97
CA ASP A 13 -3.78 -1.62 -11.62
C ASP A 13 -4.83 -1.17 -10.61
N LEU A 14 -5.28 0.08 -10.74
CA LEU A 14 -6.38 0.60 -9.94
C LEU A 14 -7.69 -0.15 -10.22
N PHE A 15 -8.00 -0.43 -11.49
CA PHE A 15 -9.18 -1.22 -11.86
C PHE A 15 -9.10 -2.64 -11.29
N VAL A 16 -7.96 -3.32 -11.47
CA VAL A 16 -7.76 -4.67 -10.93
C VAL A 16 -7.85 -4.66 -9.41
N LEU A 17 -7.28 -3.65 -8.74
CA LEU A 17 -7.34 -3.49 -7.30
C LEU A 17 -8.78 -3.30 -6.81
N LEU A 18 -9.51 -2.36 -7.40
CA LEU A 18 -10.90 -2.06 -7.00
C LEU A 18 -11.84 -3.21 -7.33
N PHE A 19 -11.68 -3.82 -8.49
CA PHE A 19 -12.51 -4.94 -8.91
C PHE A 19 -12.24 -6.18 -8.06
N SER A 20 -10.97 -6.52 -7.84
CA SER A 20 -10.56 -7.67 -7.00
C SER A 20 -10.98 -7.45 -5.56
N PHE A 21 -10.78 -6.24 -5.02
CA PHE A 21 -11.21 -5.89 -3.69
C PHE A 21 -12.74 -5.99 -3.57
N GLY A 22 -13.47 -5.37 -4.48
CA GLY A 22 -14.93 -5.37 -4.46
C GLY A 22 -15.52 -6.77 -4.56
N LEU A 23 -15.04 -7.58 -5.50
CA LEU A 23 -15.51 -8.96 -5.68
C LEU A 23 -15.16 -9.82 -4.47
N PHE A 24 -13.91 -9.76 -4.02
CA PHE A 24 -13.46 -10.56 -2.88
C PHE A 24 -14.10 -10.10 -1.57
N TYR A 25 -14.28 -8.78 -1.38
CA TYR A 25 -15.02 -8.23 -0.25
C TYR A 25 -16.47 -8.71 -0.25
N ALA A 26 -17.19 -8.59 -1.37
CA ALA A 26 -18.58 -9.00 -1.48
C ALA A 26 -18.77 -10.49 -1.19
N THR A 27 -17.95 -11.34 -1.78
CA THR A 27 -18.03 -12.80 -1.56
C THR A 27 -17.69 -13.19 -0.13
N THR A 28 -16.63 -12.60 0.44
CA THR A 28 -16.20 -12.92 1.80
C THR A 28 -17.15 -12.35 2.85
N SER A 29 -17.72 -11.15 2.62
CA SER A 29 -18.68 -10.55 3.54
C SER A 29 -19.96 -11.39 3.68
N LEU A 30 -20.46 -11.97 2.58
CA LEU A 30 -21.61 -12.89 2.62
C LEU A 30 -21.34 -14.11 3.50
N VAL A 31 -20.12 -14.64 3.45
CA VAL A 31 -19.72 -15.77 4.29
C VAL A 31 -19.54 -15.34 5.75
N MET A 32 -18.87 -14.21 5.98
CA MET A 32 -18.56 -13.71 7.33
C MET A 32 -19.81 -13.22 8.07
N GLN A 33 -20.78 -12.60 7.40
CA GLN A 33 -22.05 -12.18 8.01
C GLN A 33 -22.83 -13.36 8.58
N SER A 34 -22.67 -14.55 8.02
CA SER A 34 -23.28 -15.77 8.56
C SER A 34 -22.55 -16.35 9.77
N ILE A 35 -21.32 -15.92 10.03
CA ILE A 35 -20.45 -16.51 11.05
C ILE A 35 -20.14 -15.54 12.19
N TYR A 36 -19.97 -14.24 11.89
CA TYR A 36 -19.43 -13.30 12.86
C TYR A 36 -19.74 -11.82 12.53
N GLU A 37 -20.50 -11.15 13.39
CA GLU A 37 -20.70 -9.71 13.30
C GLU A 37 -19.65 -8.96 14.14
N VAL A 38 -18.61 -8.43 13.47
CA VAL A 38 -17.65 -7.54 14.12
C VAL A 38 -17.99 -6.09 13.78
N HIS A 39 -18.29 -5.31 14.79
CA HIS A 39 -18.60 -3.88 14.66
C HIS A 39 -17.68 -3.01 15.53
N LEU A 40 -16.37 -3.35 15.59
CA LEU A 40 -15.42 -2.62 16.45
C LEU A 40 -15.35 -1.13 16.07
N ILE A 41 -15.30 -0.86 14.80
CA ILE A 41 -15.18 0.51 14.26
C ILE A 41 -16.49 1.29 14.40
N ASN A 42 -17.64 0.63 14.26
CA ASN A 42 -18.95 1.27 14.36
C ASN A 42 -19.26 1.81 15.78
N LYS A 43 -18.50 1.39 16.79
CA LYS A 43 -18.61 1.90 18.16
C LYS A 43 -17.93 3.27 18.34
N ILE A 44 -17.14 3.71 17.37
CA ILE A 44 -16.44 4.99 17.41
C ILE A 44 -17.36 6.05 16.79
N GLY A 45 -17.86 6.96 17.59
CA GLY A 45 -18.85 7.96 17.17
C GLY A 45 -18.35 9.06 16.24
N SER A 46 -17.02 9.18 15.98
CA SER A 46 -16.45 10.23 15.13
C SER A 46 -15.89 9.66 13.81
N PRO A 47 -16.45 10.03 12.64
CA PRO A 47 -15.92 9.59 11.34
C PRO A 47 -14.47 10.00 11.09
N ILE A 48 -14.03 11.16 11.62
CA ILE A 48 -12.66 11.64 11.48
C ILE A 48 -11.70 10.72 12.27
N VAL A 49 -12.05 10.37 13.50
CA VAL A 49 -11.25 9.45 14.32
C VAL A 49 -11.18 8.08 13.65
N VAL A 50 -12.31 7.58 13.14
CA VAL A 50 -12.35 6.32 12.36
C VAL A 50 -11.41 6.39 11.17
N PHE A 51 -11.46 7.45 10.37
CA PHE A 51 -10.61 7.61 9.21
C PHE A 51 -9.12 7.58 9.58
N ILE A 52 -8.72 8.34 10.61
CA ILE A 52 -7.32 8.39 11.07
C ILE A 52 -6.85 7.00 11.54
N LEU A 53 -7.67 6.30 12.31
CA LEU A 53 -7.33 4.95 12.80
C LEU A 53 -7.22 3.95 11.66
N VAL A 54 -8.18 3.93 10.74
CA VAL A 54 -8.19 3.02 9.59
C VAL A 54 -7.00 3.31 8.68
N PHE A 55 -6.66 4.59 8.48
CA PHE A 55 -5.48 5.00 7.72
C PHE A 55 -4.19 4.50 8.37
N ALA A 56 -4.01 4.69 9.68
CA ALA A 56 -2.84 4.24 10.41
C ALA A 56 -2.71 2.69 10.40
N ILE A 57 -3.82 1.97 10.61
CA ILE A 57 -3.86 0.50 10.53
C ILE A 57 -3.48 0.03 9.12
N SER A 58 -4.01 0.67 8.10
CA SER A 58 -3.74 0.33 6.70
C SER A 58 -2.28 0.56 6.32
N ASP A 59 -1.67 1.65 6.82
CA ASP A 59 -0.26 1.95 6.59
C ASP A 59 0.66 0.98 7.35
N PHE A 60 0.36 0.69 8.62
CA PHE A 60 1.09 -0.31 9.39
C PHE A 60 1.03 -1.70 8.77
N LYS A 61 -0.17 -2.14 8.34
CA LYS A 61 -0.33 -3.39 7.60
C LYS A 61 0.54 -3.42 6.33
N HIS A 62 0.55 -2.30 5.58
CA HIS A 62 1.36 -2.21 4.37
C HIS A 62 2.86 -2.26 4.67
N TYR A 63 3.32 -1.62 5.75
CA TYR A 63 4.68 -1.75 6.24
C TYR A 63 5.04 -3.22 6.53
N ILE A 64 4.20 -3.94 7.28
CA ILE A 64 4.40 -5.37 7.58
C ILE A 64 4.49 -6.18 6.28
N TRP A 65 3.58 -5.95 5.34
CA TRP A 65 3.60 -6.59 4.04
C TRP A 65 4.92 -6.31 3.30
N HIS A 66 5.30 -5.06 3.18
CA HIS A 66 6.52 -4.62 2.51
C HIS A 66 7.79 -5.20 3.16
N TYR A 67 7.82 -5.27 4.50
CA TYR A 67 8.88 -5.93 5.23
C TYR A 67 9.03 -7.41 4.82
N PHE A 68 7.93 -8.14 4.71
CA PHE A 68 7.98 -9.53 4.24
C PHE A 68 8.36 -9.64 2.77
N MET A 69 7.97 -8.69 1.93
CA MET A 69 8.38 -8.65 0.52
C MET A 69 9.90 -8.54 0.36
N HIS A 70 10.60 -7.95 1.32
CA HIS A 70 12.06 -7.93 1.37
C HIS A 70 12.70 -9.21 1.95
N LYS A 71 11.92 -10.24 2.27
CA LYS A 71 12.40 -11.54 2.75
C LYS A 71 12.14 -12.65 1.72
N ARG A 72 13.00 -13.68 1.70
CA ARG A 72 12.73 -14.89 0.90
C ARG A 72 11.55 -15.68 1.51
N PRO A 73 10.69 -16.27 0.67
CA PRO A 73 10.74 -16.32 -0.80
C PRO A 73 10.08 -15.11 -1.50
N PHE A 74 9.43 -14.19 -0.78
CA PHE A 74 8.62 -13.11 -1.34
C PHE A 74 9.43 -12.08 -2.13
N TRP A 75 10.72 -11.94 -1.86
CA TRP A 75 11.63 -11.09 -2.63
C TRP A 75 11.58 -11.39 -4.13
N GLU A 76 11.33 -12.63 -4.52
CA GLU A 76 11.23 -13.01 -5.94
C GLU A 76 10.11 -12.27 -6.68
N LEU A 77 9.06 -11.85 -5.98
CA LEU A 77 7.98 -11.02 -6.53
C LEU A 77 8.35 -9.54 -6.50
N HIS A 78 8.92 -9.08 -5.37
CA HIS A 78 9.17 -7.66 -5.11
C HIS A 78 10.42 -7.12 -5.80
N LYS A 79 11.41 -7.96 -6.09
CA LYS A 79 12.60 -7.56 -6.85
C LYS A 79 12.27 -6.98 -8.22
N TYR A 80 11.11 -7.30 -8.79
CA TYR A 80 10.64 -6.68 -10.02
C TYR A 80 10.39 -5.18 -9.86
N HIS A 81 9.85 -4.77 -8.71
CA HIS A 81 9.69 -3.37 -8.35
C HIS A 81 11.06 -2.67 -8.19
N HIS A 82 12.01 -3.32 -7.53
CA HIS A 82 13.37 -2.82 -7.32
C HIS A 82 14.30 -2.92 -8.54
N SER A 83 13.89 -3.62 -9.61
CA SER A 83 14.73 -3.83 -10.79
C SER A 83 14.75 -2.65 -11.79
N ALA A 84 14.17 -1.51 -11.44
CA ALA A 84 14.25 -0.32 -12.29
C ALA A 84 15.68 0.18 -12.39
N THR A 85 16.18 0.36 -13.63
CA THR A 85 17.51 0.94 -13.87
C THR A 85 17.52 2.45 -13.66
N GLU A 86 16.37 3.08 -13.85
CA GLU A 86 16.15 4.50 -13.59
C GLU A 86 15.01 4.65 -12.59
N PHE A 87 15.28 5.36 -11.51
CA PHE A 87 14.28 5.65 -10.49
C PHE A 87 13.45 6.86 -10.92
N ASN A 88 12.16 6.63 -11.22
CA ASN A 88 11.24 7.67 -11.66
C ASN A 88 9.78 7.27 -11.38
N LEU A 89 8.83 8.15 -11.72
CA LEU A 89 7.40 7.94 -11.50
C LEU A 89 6.88 6.61 -12.06
N ILE A 90 7.44 6.12 -13.17
CA ILE A 90 7.03 4.84 -13.79
C ILE A 90 7.45 3.66 -12.90
N THR A 91 8.45 3.82 -12.04
CA THR A 91 8.85 2.79 -11.08
C THR A 91 7.69 2.39 -10.16
N THR A 92 6.80 3.32 -9.82
CA THR A 92 5.59 3.06 -9.02
C THR A 92 4.71 1.97 -9.63
N THR A 93 4.61 1.93 -10.96
CA THR A 93 3.74 0.99 -11.68
C THR A 93 4.35 -0.42 -11.81
N ARG A 94 5.64 -0.57 -11.52
CA ARG A 94 6.36 -1.84 -11.61
C ARG A 94 6.02 -2.70 -10.40
N GLY A 95 5.12 -3.63 -10.56
CA GLY A 95 4.75 -4.56 -9.50
C GLY A 95 4.38 -5.92 -10.09
N HIS A 96 4.68 -6.99 -9.39
CA HIS A 96 4.26 -8.31 -9.80
C HIS A 96 2.76 -8.49 -9.48
N PHE A 97 1.98 -9.06 -10.41
CA PHE A 97 0.53 -9.20 -10.24
C PHE A 97 0.13 -10.03 -9.01
N LEU A 98 0.92 -11.06 -8.66
CA LEU A 98 0.69 -11.85 -7.46
C LEU A 98 0.91 -11.04 -6.18
N GLU A 99 1.88 -10.14 -6.17
CA GLU A 99 2.12 -9.25 -5.03
C GLU A 99 0.88 -8.37 -4.77
N LYS A 100 0.35 -7.75 -5.82
CA LYS A 100 -0.87 -6.94 -5.74
C LYS A 100 -2.09 -7.77 -5.34
N GLY A 101 -2.22 -8.97 -5.86
CA GLY A 101 -3.30 -9.90 -5.51
C GLY A 101 -3.27 -10.30 -4.03
N PHE A 102 -2.13 -10.70 -3.50
CA PHE A 102 -1.96 -11.04 -2.09
C PHE A 102 -2.25 -9.84 -1.18
N LEU A 103 -1.76 -8.65 -1.56
CA LEU A 103 -2.03 -7.44 -0.80
C LEU A 103 -3.53 -7.14 -0.72
N THR A 104 -4.26 -7.30 -1.85
CA THR A 104 -5.71 -7.14 -1.90
C THR A 104 -6.44 -8.11 -0.97
N ILE A 105 -6.02 -9.38 -0.95
CA ILE A 105 -6.59 -10.39 -0.04
C ILE A 105 -6.39 -9.98 1.42
N ILE A 106 -5.20 -9.52 1.78
CA ILE A 106 -4.89 -9.04 3.13
C ILE A 106 -5.70 -7.80 3.47
N ASP A 107 -5.88 -6.87 2.51
CA ASP A 107 -6.71 -5.67 2.70
C ASP A 107 -8.16 -6.06 3.03
N VAL A 108 -8.76 -6.94 2.25
CA VAL A 108 -10.13 -7.41 2.48
C VAL A 108 -10.25 -8.08 3.84
N PHE A 109 -9.31 -8.96 4.17
CA PHE A 109 -9.33 -9.68 5.45
C PHE A 109 -9.29 -8.72 6.64
N VAL A 110 -8.38 -7.74 6.62
CA VAL A 110 -8.25 -6.74 7.71
C VAL A 110 -9.50 -5.87 7.81
N PHE A 111 -10.06 -5.44 6.68
CA PHE A 111 -11.28 -4.62 6.65
C PHE A 111 -12.49 -5.36 7.23
N LEU A 112 -12.67 -6.61 6.84
CA LEU A 112 -13.76 -7.44 7.36
C LEU A 112 -13.57 -7.78 8.85
N LEU A 113 -12.34 -8.16 9.24
CA LEU A 113 -12.02 -8.49 10.63
C LEU A 113 -12.32 -7.35 11.60
N LEU A 114 -12.09 -6.11 11.17
CA LEU A 114 -12.29 -4.92 11.99
C LEU A 114 -13.66 -4.26 11.78
N GLY A 115 -14.47 -4.77 10.85
CA GLY A 115 -15.75 -4.16 10.50
C GLY A 115 -15.61 -2.78 9.86
N ILE A 116 -14.56 -2.58 9.05
CA ILE A 116 -14.30 -1.30 8.37
C ILE A 116 -15.17 -1.21 7.12
N PRO A 117 -15.97 -0.14 6.96
CA PRO A 117 -16.76 0.07 5.75
C PRO A 117 -15.89 0.17 4.50
N PRO A 118 -16.30 -0.45 3.36
CA PRO A 118 -15.47 -0.55 2.15
C PRO A 118 -15.15 0.80 1.50
N GLU A 119 -15.94 1.82 1.73
CA GLU A 119 -15.67 3.18 1.23
C GLU A 119 -14.36 3.76 1.74
N TYR A 120 -13.93 3.41 2.96
CA TYR A 120 -12.63 3.82 3.49
C TYR A 120 -11.47 3.24 2.67
N PHE A 121 -11.65 2.04 2.11
CA PHE A 121 -10.63 1.44 1.26
C PHE A 121 -10.32 2.28 0.03
N ILE A 122 -11.34 2.83 -0.63
CA ILE A 122 -11.18 3.63 -1.85
C ILE A 122 -10.32 4.87 -1.55
N PHE A 123 -10.67 5.61 -0.49
CA PHE A 123 -9.94 6.84 -0.12
C PHE A 123 -8.50 6.53 0.30
N ILE A 124 -8.29 5.46 1.07
CA ILE A 124 -6.96 5.06 1.54
C ILE A 124 -6.10 4.56 0.38
N ALA A 125 -6.65 3.71 -0.49
CA ALA A 125 -5.95 3.19 -1.65
C ALA A 125 -5.53 4.33 -2.60
N PHE A 126 -6.43 5.28 -2.86
CA PHE A 126 -6.14 6.43 -3.69
C PHE A 126 -5.06 7.33 -3.07
N GLY A 127 -5.18 7.64 -1.78
CA GLY A 127 -4.18 8.47 -1.07
C GLY A 127 -2.81 7.81 -1.03
N ARG A 128 -2.76 6.50 -0.79
CA ARG A 128 -1.51 5.73 -0.81
C ARG A 128 -0.86 5.71 -2.18
N GLU A 129 -1.65 5.46 -3.23
CA GLU A 129 -1.15 5.42 -4.60
C GLU A 129 -0.62 6.80 -5.03
N PHE A 130 -1.36 7.86 -4.73
CA PHE A 130 -0.92 9.22 -5.01
C PHE A 130 0.41 9.55 -4.29
N TYR A 131 0.53 9.17 -3.02
CA TYR A 131 1.77 9.39 -2.28
C TYR A 131 2.93 8.54 -2.80
N ALA A 132 2.66 7.30 -3.22
CA ALA A 132 3.66 6.44 -3.85
C ALA A 132 4.24 7.07 -5.13
N PHE A 133 3.44 7.74 -5.94
CA PHE A 133 3.95 8.51 -7.07
C PHE A 133 4.91 9.62 -6.64
N ILE A 134 4.57 10.35 -5.56
CA ILE A 134 5.47 11.40 -5.02
C ILE A 134 6.77 10.78 -4.53
N LEU A 135 6.72 9.63 -3.87
CA LEU A 135 7.90 8.93 -3.36
C LEU A 135 8.85 8.47 -4.48
N HIS A 136 8.29 8.07 -5.63
CA HIS A 136 9.08 7.64 -6.80
C HIS A 136 9.42 8.77 -7.79
N ALA A 137 8.97 9.99 -7.52
CA ALA A 137 9.32 11.14 -8.31
C ALA A 137 10.75 11.56 -8.03
N ASP A 138 11.75 11.13 -8.68
CA ASP A 138 13.20 11.39 -8.46
C ASP A 138 13.55 12.77 -7.81
N LEU A 139 12.93 13.02 -6.67
CA LEU A 139 13.05 14.24 -5.89
C LEU A 139 14.00 14.03 -4.70
N ASN A 140 14.95 14.93 -4.52
CA ASN A 140 15.84 14.92 -3.36
C ASN A 140 15.22 15.62 -2.12
N TRP A 141 13.89 15.53 -1.98
CA TRP A 141 13.17 16.13 -0.87
C TRP A 141 13.27 15.27 0.38
N SER A 142 13.90 15.79 1.41
CA SER A 142 14.00 15.13 2.71
C SER A 142 12.78 15.42 3.59
N LEU A 143 11.94 16.39 3.26
CA LEU A 143 10.84 16.92 4.06
C LEU A 143 11.27 17.43 5.45
N GLY A 144 12.56 17.63 5.67
CA GLY A 144 13.11 18.17 6.91
C GLY A 144 12.67 17.39 8.16
N TRP A 145 12.10 18.10 9.14
CA TRP A 145 11.61 17.52 10.38
C TRP A 145 10.47 16.50 10.14
N PHE A 146 9.55 16.80 9.24
CA PHE A 146 8.45 15.88 8.89
C PHE A 146 8.97 14.56 8.31
N GLY A 147 9.95 14.62 7.40
CA GLY A 147 10.55 13.42 6.80
C GLY A 147 11.39 12.62 7.80
N LYS A 148 11.89 13.28 8.84
CA LYS A 148 12.66 12.62 9.89
C LYS A 148 11.77 11.84 10.88
N TYR A 149 10.60 12.39 11.22
CA TYR A 149 9.82 11.89 12.37
C TYR A 149 8.40 11.43 12.04
N ILE A 150 7.84 11.81 10.90
CA ILE A 150 6.42 11.57 10.61
C ILE A 150 6.23 10.83 9.29
N LEU A 151 6.76 11.33 8.18
CA LEU A 151 6.47 10.84 6.83
C LEU A 151 7.70 10.25 6.17
N ILE A 152 7.53 9.19 5.40
CA ILE A 152 8.58 8.72 4.48
C ILE A 152 8.78 9.79 3.40
N SER A 153 9.98 10.32 3.28
CA SER A 153 10.30 11.31 2.26
C SER A 153 10.70 10.68 0.92
N PRO A 154 10.54 11.37 -0.22
CA PRO A 154 11.06 10.91 -1.51
C PRO A 154 12.54 10.52 -1.44
N LYS A 155 13.37 11.31 -0.76
CA LYS A 155 14.78 10.98 -0.54
C LYS A 155 14.96 9.67 0.23
N ALA A 156 14.18 9.43 1.29
CA ALA A 156 14.26 8.20 2.07
C ALA A 156 13.82 6.99 1.27
N HIS A 157 12.77 7.12 0.45
CA HIS A 157 12.30 6.06 -0.42
C HIS A 157 13.28 5.76 -1.57
N LYS A 158 13.92 6.78 -2.14
CA LYS A 158 15.01 6.60 -3.11
C LYS A 158 16.19 5.83 -2.51
N ILE A 159 16.55 6.07 -1.25
CA ILE A 159 17.54 5.30 -0.51
C ILE A 159 17.10 3.84 -0.35
N HIS A 160 15.81 3.60 -0.07
CA HIS A 160 15.25 2.26 0.01
C HIS A 160 15.41 1.47 -1.30
N HIS A 161 15.30 2.12 -2.46
CA HIS A 161 15.51 1.52 -3.78
C HIS A 161 16.99 1.39 -4.18
N SER A 162 17.93 1.81 -3.36
CA SER A 162 19.35 1.76 -3.75
C SER A 162 19.92 0.34 -3.64
N ASN A 163 20.94 0.08 -4.47
CA ASN A 163 21.68 -1.19 -4.46
C ASN A 163 22.80 -1.24 -3.41
N ASP A 164 22.93 -0.21 -2.56
CA ASP A 164 23.90 -0.20 -1.47
C ASP A 164 23.40 -1.09 -0.32
N GLU A 165 24.20 -2.10 0.04
CA GLU A 165 23.86 -3.05 1.11
C GLU A 165 23.61 -2.38 2.46
N ASN A 166 24.25 -1.22 2.71
CA ASN A 166 24.01 -0.43 3.91
C ASN A 166 22.60 0.16 3.99
N HIS A 167 21.88 0.19 2.88
CA HIS A 167 20.51 0.70 2.78
C HIS A 167 19.44 -0.37 2.84
N PHE A 168 19.81 -1.64 2.76
CA PHE A 168 18.85 -2.74 2.74
C PHE A 168 18.00 -2.80 4.02
N GLY A 169 16.71 -3.01 3.85
CA GLY A 169 15.74 -3.11 4.94
C GLY A 169 15.43 -1.80 5.66
N LYS A 170 15.82 -0.65 5.11
CA LYS A 170 15.51 0.67 5.66
C LYS A 170 14.35 1.33 4.90
N ASN A 171 13.64 2.24 5.58
CA ASN A 171 12.58 3.08 5.00
C ASN A 171 11.47 2.28 4.31
N LEU A 172 11.02 1.19 4.95
CA LEU A 172 10.00 0.27 4.44
C LEU A 172 8.57 0.80 4.52
N GLY A 173 8.33 1.88 5.27
CA GLY A 173 7.01 2.50 5.37
C GLY A 173 6.56 3.11 4.04
N THR A 174 5.26 3.29 3.88
CA THR A 174 4.70 4.01 2.73
C THR A 174 4.39 5.46 3.11
N PHE A 175 3.61 5.68 4.13
CA PHE A 175 3.25 7.02 4.60
C PHE A 175 4.08 7.43 5.81
N PHE A 176 3.97 6.65 6.89
CA PHE A 176 4.61 7.00 8.15
C PHE A 176 6.03 6.43 8.25
N ASN A 177 6.89 7.21 8.90
CA ASN A 177 8.27 6.85 9.22
C ASN A 177 8.39 6.28 10.66
N TRP A 178 7.29 5.76 11.20
CA TRP A 178 7.23 5.26 12.59
C TRP A 178 7.55 3.77 12.72
N TRP A 179 7.35 3.04 11.64
CA TRP A 179 7.53 1.59 11.57
C TRP A 179 8.96 1.17 11.27
#